data_7833895f6981a690fba03c54a91f4be7
#
_entry.id   7833895f6981a690fba03c54a91f4be7
#
_cell.length_a   1.000
_cell.length_b   1.000
_cell.length_c   1.000
_cell.angle_alpha   90.00
_cell.angle_beta   90.00
_cell.angle_gamma   90.00
#
_symmetry.space_group_name_H-M   'P 1'
#
loop_
_entity.id
_entity.type
_entity.pdbx_description
1 polymer ?
#
loop_
_entity_poly.entity_id
_entity_poly.type
_entity_poly.pdbx_seq_one_letter_code
_entity_poly.pdbx_strand_id
1 'polypeptide(L)'
;MAKTTKMVEVSIAQLVPYERNAKQHPAEQLEKLQQSIEEFGFLSPCLIDKDNNIIAGHGRVEAAKALGMDTVPAVYVEGLTDTQRRAYILADNRLTELGGWDEDVLQWELSTLANEDFDVEILGFDPPKKKTAADPEQAFETLSDRFLVPPFTVLDS
;
A
#
# COMPACT_ATOMS: atom_id res chain seq x y z
N MET A 1 -8.94 9.72 22.44
CA MET A 1 -8.79 9.34 21.03
C MET A 1 -7.31 9.09 20.77
N ALA A 2 -6.98 8.01 20.08
CA ALA A 2 -5.59 7.71 19.74
C ALA A 2 -4.98 8.83 18.87
N LYS A 3 -3.69 9.05 19.02
CA LYS A 3 -2.94 10.06 18.26
C LYS A 3 -1.69 9.44 17.65
N THR A 4 -1.30 9.96 16.51
CA THR A 4 -0.02 9.65 15.88
C THR A 4 0.97 10.77 16.14
N THR A 5 2.24 10.41 16.28
CA THR A 5 3.34 11.38 16.41
C THR A 5 3.94 11.70 15.04
N LYS A 6 5.03 12.44 15.05
CA LYS A 6 5.88 12.64 13.88
C LYS A 6 6.48 11.30 13.41
N MET A 7 6.67 11.18 12.10
CA MET A 7 7.44 10.08 11.53
C MET A 7 8.90 10.13 11.98
N VAL A 8 9.43 8.99 12.35
CA VAL A 8 10.80 8.79 12.82
C VAL A 8 11.41 7.57 12.14
N GLU A 9 12.74 7.53 12.05
CA GLU A 9 13.48 6.35 11.66
C GLU A 9 13.74 5.48 12.90
N VAL A 10 13.38 4.20 12.83
CA VAL A 10 13.56 3.25 13.93
C VAL A 10 14.38 2.06 13.44
N SER A 11 15.34 1.64 14.26
CA SER A 11 16.12 0.44 13.97
C SER A 11 15.22 -0.80 13.94
N ILE A 12 15.33 -1.60 12.87
CA ILE A 12 14.59 -2.86 12.73
C ILE A 12 14.89 -3.80 13.91
N ALA A 13 16.13 -3.79 14.41
CA ALA A 13 16.53 -4.62 15.56
C ALA A 13 15.78 -4.25 16.86
N GLN A 14 15.22 -3.05 16.96
CA GLN A 14 14.47 -2.60 18.14
C GLN A 14 12.95 -2.87 18.00
N LEU A 15 12.49 -3.22 16.81
CA LEU A 15 11.07 -3.48 16.58
C LEU A 15 10.67 -4.86 17.13
N VAL A 16 9.53 -4.88 17.80
CA VAL A 16 8.97 -6.10 18.39
C VAL A 16 7.75 -6.52 17.58
N PRO A 17 7.81 -7.66 16.86
CA PRO A 17 6.65 -8.20 16.16
C PRO A 17 5.54 -8.58 17.14
N TYR A 18 4.28 -8.41 16.73
CA TYR A 18 3.15 -8.87 17.52
C TYR A 18 3.02 -10.40 17.41
N GLU A 19 3.26 -11.13 18.51
CA GLU A 19 3.30 -12.60 18.52
C GLU A 19 1.98 -13.28 18.07
N ARG A 20 0.84 -12.60 18.29
CA ARG A 20 -0.49 -13.09 17.91
C ARG A 20 -0.97 -12.48 16.59
N ASN A 21 -0.05 -12.12 15.70
CA ASN A 21 -0.43 -11.62 14.39
C ASN A 21 -1.11 -12.72 13.58
N ALA A 22 -2.42 -12.59 13.40
CA ALA A 22 -3.21 -13.55 12.61
C ALA A 22 -2.92 -13.44 11.09
N LYS A 23 -2.35 -12.32 10.63
CA LYS A 23 -2.00 -12.12 9.23
C LYS A 23 -0.74 -12.92 8.90
N GLN A 24 -0.87 -13.81 7.94
CA GLN A 24 0.26 -14.53 7.36
C GLN A 24 0.81 -13.74 6.17
N HIS A 25 2.12 -13.80 6.02
CA HIS A 25 2.84 -13.21 4.90
C HIS A 25 3.50 -14.32 4.08
N PRO A 26 2.83 -14.86 3.04
CA PRO A 26 3.42 -15.84 2.16
C PRO A 26 4.70 -15.31 1.50
N ALA A 27 5.61 -16.21 1.14
CA ALA A 27 6.89 -15.84 0.51
C ALA A 27 6.69 -14.96 -0.73
N GLU A 28 5.71 -15.28 -1.57
CA GLU A 28 5.35 -14.48 -2.74
C GLU A 28 4.95 -13.04 -2.39
N GLN A 29 4.18 -12.83 -1.33
CA GLN A 29 3.83 -11.49 -0.85
C GLN A 29 5.06 -10.73 -0.36
N LEU A 30 5.95 -11.40 0.37
CA LEU A 30 7.18 -10.78 0.85
C LEU A 30 8.10 -10.38 -0.30
N GLU A 31 8.21 -11.21 -1.34
CA GLU A 31 8.96 -10.87 -2.56
C GLU A 31 8.37 -9.63 -3.25
N LYS A 32 7.05 -9.53 -3.38
CA LYS A 32 6.40 -8.34 -3.95
C LYS A 32 6.61 -7.09 -3.10
N LEU A 33 6.58 -7.23 -1.78
CA LEU A 33 6.89 -6.12 -0.87
C LEU A 33 8.36 -5.68 -1.00
N GLN A 34 9.29 -6.61 -1.15
CA GLN A 34 10.70 -6.30 -1.40
C GLN A 34 10.87 -5.54 -2.72
N GLN A 35 10.31 -6.03 -3.81
CA GLN A 35 10.34 -5.36 -5.11
C GLN A 35 9.75 -3.95 -5.04
N SER A 36 8.64 -3.78 -4.33
CA SER A 36 8.02 -2.47 -4.11
C SER A 36 8.94 -1.52 -3.32
N ILE A 37 9.62 -2.01 -2.29
CA ILE A 37 10.56 -1.20 -1.50
C ILE A 37 11.79 -0.83 -2.33
N GLU A 38 12.29 -1.73 -3.16
CA GLU A 38 13.42 -1.47 -4.05
C GLU A 38 13.09 -0.42 -5.10
N GLU A 39 11.88 -0.49 -5.70
CA GLU A 39 11.45 0.44 -6.75
C GLU A 39 11.09 1.82 -6.19
N PHE A 40 10.24 1.87 -5.15
CA PHE A 40 9.65 3.11 -4.66
C PHE A 40 10.28 3.64 -3.38
N GLY A 41 11.04 2.83 -2.69
CA GLY A 41 11.46 3.08 -1.30
C GLY A 41 10.39 2.64 -0.28
N PHE A 42 10.72 2.74 0.99
CA PHE A 42 9.81 2.44 2.10
C PHE A 42 8.90 3.63 2.39
N LEU A 43 7.88 3.84 1.58
CA LEU A 43 7.04 5.05 1.60
C LEU A 43 5.94 5.04 2.67
N SER A 44 5.40 3.87 3.00
CA SER A 44 4.30 3.72 3.96
C SER A 44 4.85 3.36 5.34
N PRO A 45 4.93 4.29 6.31
CA PRO A 45 5.56 4.03 7.60
C PRO A 45 4.83 2.93 8.38
N CYS A 46 5.58 2.24 9.25
CA CYS A 46 5.01 1.31 10.21
C CYS A 46 4.31 2.08 11.34
N LEU A 47 3.28 1.50 11.92
CA LEU A 47 2.71 1.98 13.17
C LEU A 47 3.27 1.16 14.33
N ILE A 48 3.77 1.82 15.34
CA ILE A 48 4.37 1.21 16.53
C ILE A 48 3.84 1.86 17.81
N ASP A 49 3.89 1.14 18.91
CA ASP A 49 3.63 1.72 20.23
C ASP A 49 4.91 2.26 20.88
N LYS A 50 4.77 2.84 22.06
CA LYS A 50 5.89 3.42 22.84
C LYS A 50 7.02 2.42 23.17
N ASP A 51 6.71 1.12 23.16
CA ASP A 51 7.64 0.04 23.46
C ASP A 51 8.17 -0.64 22.17
N ASN A 52 7.99 0.02 21.02
CA ASN A 52 8.35 -0.45 19.67
C ASN A 52 7.62 -1.72 19.21
N ASN A 53 6.49 -2.06 19.81
CA ASN A 53 5.68 -3.16 19.29
C ASN A 53 4.99 -2.72 17.99
N ILE A 54 5.10 -3.55 16.96
CA ILE A 54 4.50 -3.27 15.66
C ILE A 54 2.98 -3.43 15.76
N ILE A 55 2.26 -2.38 15.37
CA ILE A 55 0.79 -2.37 15.27
C ILE A 55 0.37 -2.62 13.83
N ALA A 56 1.03 -2.00 12.86
CA ALA A 56 0.78 -2.19 11.43
C ALA A 56 2.10 -2.16 10.65
N GLY A 57 2.18 -2.93 9.58
CA GLY A 57 3.35 -2.97 8.70
C GLY A 57 4.28 -4.16 8.93
N HIS A 58 3.85 -5.23 9.59
CA HIS A 58 4.67 -6.43 9.84
C HIS A 58 5.33 -6.96 8.56
N GLY A 59 4.58 -7.15 7.47
CA GLY A 59 5.11 -7.66 6.21
C GLY A 59 6.15 -6.73 5.59
N ARG A 60 5.94 -5.41 5.67
CA ARG A 60 6.92 -4.42 5.18
C ARG A 60 8.22 -4.45 6.00
N VAL A 61 8.12 -4.62 7.31
CA VAL A 61 9.30 -4.76 8.18
C VAL A 61 10.07 -6.05 7.85
N GLU A 62 9.38 -7.16 7.65
CA GLU A 62 10.01 -8.41 7.21
C GLU A 62 10.71 -8.27 5.85
N ALA A 63 10.04 -7.64 4.89
CA ALA A 63 10.63 -7.37 3.58
C ALA A 63 11.88 -6.47 3.68
N ALA A 64 11.81 -5.38 4.45
CA ALA A 64 12.94 -4.49 4.68
C ALA A 64 14.12 -5.21 5.37
N LYS A 65 13.83 -6.07 6.33
CA LYS A 65 14.84 -6.91 6.98
C LYS A 65 15.53 -7.87 5.99
N ALA A 66 14.74 -8.48 5.10
CA ALA A 66 15.28 -9.36 4.06
C ALA A 66 16.16 -8.62 3.05
N LEU A 67 15.86 -7.34 2.78
CA LEU A 67 16.66 -6.44 1.95
C LEU A 67 17.93 -5.92 2.66
N GLY A 68 18.13 -6.25 3.94
CA GLY A 68 19.29 -5.80 4.70
C GLY A 68 19.20 -4.33 5.14
N MET A 69 18.01 -3.75 5.21
CA MET A 69 17.83 -2.40 5.74
C MET A 69 18.05 -2.39 7.27
N ASP A 70 18.70 -1.36 7.79
CA ASP A 70 18.95 -1.21 9.22
C ASP A 70 17.81 -0.50 9.94
N THR A 71 17.16 0.44 9.26
CA THR A 71 16.08 1.27 9.78
C THR A 71 14.88 1.29 8.86
N VAL A 72 13.72 1.59 9.42
CA VAL A 72 12.47 1.83 8.66
C VAL A 72 11.76 3.05 9.21
N PRO A 73 11.00 3.78 8.38
CA PRO A 73 10.15 4.86 8.85
C PRO A 73 9.00 4.30 9.69
N ALA A 74 8.76 4.90 10.83
CA ALA A 74 7.70 4.52 11.74
C ALA A 74 7.01 5.74 12.34
N VAL A 75 5.79 5.52 12.80
CA VAL A 75 4.98 6.52 13.52
C VAL A 75 4.52 5.89 14.83
N TYR A 76 4.76 6.60 15.93
CA TYR A 76 4.25 6.18 17.23
C TYR A 76 2.75 6.44 17.33
N VAL A 77 2.02 5.45 17.86
CA VAL A 77 0.59 5.56 18.16
C VAL A 77 0.43 5.60 19.67
N GLU A 78 -0.19 6.66 20.16
CA GLU A 78 -0.45 6.88 21.58
C GLU A 78 -1.97 6.85 21.88
N GLY A 79 -2.33 6.50 23.09
CA GLY A 79 -3.71 6.57 23.59
C GLY A 79 -4.58 5.37 23.26
N LEU A 80 -4.02 4.28 22.72
CA LEU A 80 -4.73 3.00 22.61
C LEU A 80 -4.58 2.19 23.90
N THR A 81 -5.68 1.65 24.38
CA THR A 81 -5.64 0.56 25.36
C THR A 81 -5.11 -0.71 24.70
N ASP A 82 -4.66 -1.70 25.47
CA ASP A 82 -4.21 -2.97 24.94
C ASP A 82 -5.30 -3.68 24.10
N THR A 83 -6.54 -3.65 24.59
CA THR A 83 -7.69 -4.19 23.86
C THR A 83 -7.92 -3.46 22.52
N GLN A 84 -7.85 -2.12 22.53
CA GLN A 84 -8.01 -1.33 21.32
C GLN A 84 -6.88 -1.59 20.32
N ARG A 85 -5.63 -1.69 20.78
CA ARG A 85 -4.48 -2.03 19.93
C ARG A 85 -4.68 -3.38 19.23
N ARG A 86 -5.08 -4.41 19.98
CA ARG A 86 -5.35 -5.75 19.43
C ARG A 86 -6.50 -5.74 18.43
N ALA A 87 -7.58 -5.05 18.74
CA ALA A 87 -8.71 -4.89 17.83
C ALA A 87 -8.31 -4.13 16.56
N TYR A 88 -7.49 -3.08 16.69
CA TYR A 88 -7.01 -2.30 15.55
C TYR A 88 -6.15 -3.14 14.60
N ILE A 89 -5.25 -3.98 15.11
CA ILE A 89 -4.43 -4.88 14.27
C ILE A 89 -5.31 -5.77 13.39
N LEU A 90 -6.40 -6.31 13.94
CA LEU A 90 -7.33 -7.12 13.15
C LEU A 90 -8.13 -6.28 12.16
N ALA A 91 -8.63 -5.12 12.61
CA ALA A 91 -9.44 -4.24 11.76
C ALA A 91 -8.65 -3.69 10.57
N ASP A 92 -7.41 -3.24 10.77
CA ASP A 92 -6.56 -2.69 9.71
C ASP A 92 -6.35 -3.71 8.58
N ASN A 93 -6.04 -4.95 8.93
CA ASN A 93 -5.90 -6.03 7.95
C ASN A 93 -7.24 -6.33 7.25
N ARG A 94 -8.32 -6.47 8.00
CA ARG A 94 -9.63 -6.86 7.45
C ARG A 94 -10.24 -5.78 6.56
N LEU A 95 -10.15 -4.52 6.96
CA LEU A 95 -10.71 -3.41 6.19
C LEU A 95 -9.99 -3.24 4.84
N THR A 96 -8.70 -3.50 4.79
CA THR A 96 -7.94 -3.54 3.53
C THR A 96 -8.43 -4.64 2.60
N GLU A 97 -8.77 -5.81 3.14
CA GLU A 97 -9.28 -6.96 2.36
C GLU A 97 -10.72 -6.76 1.85
N LEU A 98 -11.53 -5.92 2.53
CA LEU A 98 -12.90 -5.62 2.11
C LEU A 98 -12.98 -4.70 0.91
N GLY A 99 -11.90 -4.01 0.58
CA GLY A 99 -11.80 -3.21 -0.63
C GLY A 99 -11.77 -4.09 -1.87
N GLY A 100 -12.11 -3.50 -3.01
CA GLY A 100 -12.05 -4.13 -4.32
C GLY A 100 -11.48 -3.16 -5.34
N TRP A 101 -11.38 -3.64 -6.56
CA TRP A 101 -10.90 -2.89 -7.71
C TRP A 101 -12.02 -2.67 -8.70
N ASP A 102 -12.09 -1.48 -9.30
CA ASP A 102 -12.80 -1.31 -10.57
C ASP A 102 -11.89 -1.91 -11.65
N GLU A 103 -12.32 -3.06 -12.18
CA GLU A 103 -11.48 -3.85 -13.07
C GLU A 103 -11.14 -3.12 -14.36
N ASP A 104 -12.06 -2.34 -14.91
CA ASP A 104 -11.83 -1.60 -16.15
C ASP A 104 -10.80 -0.50 -15.95
N VAL A 105 -10.91 0.24 -14.84
CA VAL A 105 -9.95 1.29 -14.46
C VAL A 105 -8.58 0.68 -14.18
N LEU A 106 -8.54 -0.43 -13.44
CA LEU A 106 -7.29 -1.12 -13.12
C LEU A 106 -6.57 -1.59 -14.40
N GLN A 107 -7.28 -2.21 -15.32
CA GLN A 107 -6.69 -2.69 -16.58
C GLN A 107 -6.19 -1.53 -17.46
N TRP A 108 -6.90 -0.41 -17.45
CA TRP A 108 -6.46 0.80 -18.15
C TRP A 108 -5.15 1.34 -17.55
N GLU A 109 -5.05 1.49 -16.22
CA GLU A 109 -3.85 1.96 -15.54
C GLU A 109 -2.66 1.02 -15.78
N LEU A 110 -2.84 -0.29 -15.62
CA LEU A 110 -1.79 -1.27 -15.86
C LEU A 110 -1.28 -1.23 -17.30
N SER A 111 -2.18 -1.06 -18.27
CA SER A 111 -1.82 -0.95 -19.68
C SER A 111 -1.07 0.34 -19.97
N THR A 112 -1.46 1.45 -19.33
CA THR A 112 -0.80 2.75 -19.49
C THR A 112 0.63 2.70 -18.94
N LEU A 113 0.80 2.16 -17.72
CA LEU A 113 2.12 1.99 -17.11
C LEU A 113 3.03 1.08 -17.95
N ALA A 114 2.50 -0.03 -18.47
CA ALA A 114 3.25 -0.93 -19.35
C ALA A 114 3.68 -0.25 -20.66
N ASN A 115 2.87 0.65 -21.20
CA ASN A 115 3.22 1.45 -22.39
C ASN A 115 4.28 2.53 -22.09
N GLU A 116 4.45 2.91 -20.84
CA GLU A 116 5.48 3.82 -20.34
C GLU A 116 6.77 3.07 -19.92
N ASP A 117 6.91 1.81 -20.35
CA ASP A 117 8.04 0.93 -20.05
C ASP A 117 8.21 0.60 -18.55
N PHE A 118 7.13 0.75 -17.76
CA PHE A 118 7.14 0.37 -16.36
C PHE A 118 6.86 -1.13 -16.19
N ASP A 119 7.63 -1.79 -15.34
CA ASP A 119 7.41 -3.20 -15.00
C ASP A 119 6.21 -3.37 -14.07
N VAL A 120 5.04 -3.67 -14.64
CA VAL A 120 3.79 -3.83 -13.88
C VAL A 120 3.73 -5.11 -13.05
N GLU A 121 4.62 -6.08 -13.27
CA GLU A 121 4.64 -7.33 -12.51
C GLU A 121 5.00 -7.10 -11.04
N ILE A 122 5.79 -6.07 -10.74
CA ILE A 122 6.15 -5.70 -9.37
C ILE A 122 4.96 -5.24 -8.54
N LEU A 123 3.87 -4.78 -9.19
CA LEU A 123 2.65 -4.34 -8.53
C LEU A 123 1.82 -5.49 -7.96
N GLY A 124 2.17 -6.73 -8.32
CA GLY A 124 1.49 -7.94 -7.82
C GLY A 124 0.15 -8.23 -8.51
N PHE A 125 -0.13 -7.59 -9.63
CA PHE A 125 -1.27 -7.92 -10.49
C PHE A 125 -0.86 -8.86 -11.62
N ASP A 126 -1.82 -9.57 -12.15
CA ASP A 126 -1.62 -10.29 -13.41
C ASP A 126 -1.34 -9.28 -14.52
N PRO A 127 -0.47 -9.62 -15.48
CA PRO A 127 -0.19 -8.74 -16.60
C PRO A 127 -1.47 -8.36 -17.33
N PRO A 128 -1.58 -7.11 -17.82
CA PRO A 128 -2.79 -6.63 -18.45
C PRO A 128 -3.16 -7.55 -19.60
N LYS A 129 -4.39 -8.00 -19.63
CA LYS A 129 -4.90 -8.77 -20.76
C LYS A 129 -4.76 -7.88 -21.97
N LYS A 130 -4.02 -8.35 -23.01
CA LYS A 130 -3.93 -7.66 -24.30
C LYS A 130 -5.33 -7.50 -24.89
N LYS A 131 -6.06 -6.49 -24.44
CA LYS A 131 -7.17 -5.94 -25.20
C LYS A 131 -6.54 -4.89 -26.11
N THR A 132 -6.79 -5.01 -27.40
CA THR A 132 -6.67 -3.91 -28.36
C THR A 132 -7.06 -2.61 -27.66
N ALA A 133 -6.15 -1.65 -27.70
CA ALA A 133 -6.28 -0.35 -27.06
C ALA A 133 -7.73 0.16 -27.21
N ALA A 134 -8.47 0.15 -26.12
CA ALA A 134 -9.64 1.01 -26.02
C ALA A 134 -9.09 2.42 -26.10
N ASP A 135 -9.60 3.19 -27.04
CA ASP A 135 -9.21 4.57 -27.27
C ASP A 135 -9.19 5.31 -25.93
N PRO A 136 -8.06 5.97 -25.56
CA PRO A 136 -7.99 6.72 -24.30
C PRO A 136 -9.14 7.71 -24.11
N GLU A 137 -9.66 8.27 -25.21
CA GLU A 137 -10.85 9.14 -25.18
C GLU A 137 -12.10 8.40 -24.72
N GLN A 138 -12.33 7.15 -25.14
CA GLN A 138 -13.51 6.38 -24.70
C GLN A 138 -13.43 5.96 -23.23
N ALA A 139 -12.23 5.64 -22.73
CA ALA A 139 -12.05 5.35 -21.32
C ALA A 139 -12.29 6.59 -20.45
N PHE A 140 -11.89 7.77 -20.93
CA PHE A 140 -12.09 9.06 -20.25
C PHE A 140 -13.57 9.48 -20.24
N GLU A 141 -14.30 9.29 -21.33
CA GLU A 141 -15.76 9.54 -21.38
C GLU A 141 -16.50 8.65 -20.38
N THR A 142 -16.17 7.37 -20.31
CA THR A 142 -16.80 6.43 -19.36
C THR A 142 -16.49 6.78 -17.91
N LEU A 143 -15.29 7.31 -17.62
CA LEU A 143 -14.91 7.78 -16.29
C LEU A 143 -15.62 9.09 -15.93
N SER A 144 -15.72 10.04 -16.86
CA SER A 144 -16.41 11.32 -16.63
C SER A 144 -17.90 11.12 -16.36
N ASP A 145 -18.54 10.17 -17.06
CA ASP A 145 -19.93 9.81 -16.85
C ASP A 145 -20.19 9.14 -15.49
N ARG A 146 -19.25 8.31 -15.01
CA ARG A 146 -19.33 7.64 -13.70
C ARG A 146 -19.12 8.56 -12.52
N PHE A 147 -18.24 9.55 -12.64
CA PHE A 147 -17.84 10.42 -11.53
C PHE A 147 -18.43 11.83 -11.59
N LEU A 148 -19.31 12.13 -12.56
CA LEU A 148 -19.89 13.46 -12.74
C LEU A 148 -18.84 14.58 -12.72
N VAL A 149 -17.67 14.33 -13.27
CA VAL A 149 -16.63 15.35 -13.40
C VAL A 149 -17.08 16.31 -14.51
N PRO A 150 -17.37 17.58 -14.21
CA PRO A 150 -17.74 18.52 -15.24
C PRO A 150 -16.60 18.67 -16.25
N PRO A 151 -16.89 18.81 -17.54
CA PRO A 151 -15.87 19.00 -18.54
C PRO A 151 -15.03 20.22 -18.18
N PHE A 152 -13.69 20.05 -18.18
CA PHE A 152 -12.76 21.16 -18.02
C PHE A 152 -12.98 22.11 -19.18
N THR A 153 -13.55 23.26 -18.92
CA THR A 153 -13.54 24.38 -19.85
C THR A 153 -12.12 24.91 -19.89
N VAL A 154 -11.42 24.64 -20.99
CA VAL A 154 -10.17 25.34 -21.32
C VAL A 154 -10.56 26.80 -21.53
N LEU A 155 -10.16 27.65 -20.58
CA LEU A 155 -10.26 29.09 -20.78
C LEU A 155 -9.16 29.47 -21.80
N ASP A 156 -9.57 29.65 -23.05
CA ASP A 156 -8.72 30.31 -24.05
C ASP A 156 -8.43 31.73 -23.57
N SER A 157 -7.16 31.99 -23.35
CA SER A 157 -6.61 33.32 -23.07
C SER A 157 -6.19 34.03 -24.34
#